data_870c41ff955f50527e7ab9c35523fcbf
#
_entry.id   870c41ff955f50527e7ab9c35523fcbf
#
_cell.length_a   1.000
_cell.length_b   1.000
_cell.length_c   1.000
_cell.angle_alpha   90.00
_cell.angle_beta   90.00
_cell.angle_gamma   90.00
#
_symmetry.space_group_name_H-M   'P 1'
#
loop_
_entity.id
_entity.type
_entity.pdbx_description
1 polymer ?
#
loop_
_entity_poly.entity_id
_entity_poly.type
_entity_poly.pdbx_seq_one_letter_code
_entity_poly.pdbx_strand_id
1 'polypeptide(L)'
;MEVVLETEYQNVNKGENPADNAVVYVENKKENVTKNTFRNGVLSLIGASFMNLIYPSIFSLCTFVVYQTSYIKNNGGNVNINHTMFYYPVILLFQSIFGLIAGYIDSRLHVHWSNLLGSALVILGSLILYLSKSFAVDMISMAIYGISIAFIMFPATTNACKYFMKHIGLINGIIETVISLGSTFFAFIGEKVINPDKIPSREDDFFYVNEIAKKMKTFLLIQMGCVAGVFIIGLFLNKKYEEEDEGKTEQDKNLTTSNNNDTKNDKNVAKNIRKEKLKKALK
;
A
#
# COMPACT_ATOMS: atom_id res chain seq x y z
N MET A 1 19.57 -21.83 7.81
CA MET A 1 19.92 -20.49 7.34
C MET A 1 21.01 -19.87 8.23
N GLU A 2 21.40 -20.53 9.31
CA GLU A 2 22.52 -20.15 10.22
C GLU A 2 23.90 -20.68 9.79
N VAL A 3 23.97 -21.69 8.94
CA VAL A 3 25.22 -22.36 8.55
C VAL A 3 26.05 -21.58 7.50
N VAL A 4 25.46 -20.57 6.82
CA VAL A 4 26.17 -19.78 5.80
C VAL A 4 26.93 -18.59 6.40
N LEU A 5 26.64 -18.20 7.64
CA LEU A 5 27.31 -17.07 8.30
C LEU A 5 28.63 -17.43 8.96
N GLU A 6 28.91 -18.71 9.29
CA GLU A 6 30.14 -19.14 9.89
C GLU A 6 31.30 -19.38 8.91
N THR A 7 31.04 -19.58 7.63
CA THR A 7 32.07 -19.86 6.62
C THR A 7 32.76 -18.62 6.05
N GLU A 8 32.17 -17.43 6.21
CA GLU A 8 32.81 -16.17 5.77
C GLU A 8 33.83 -15.59 6.77
N TYR A 9 33.86 -16.09 8.01
CA TYR A 9 34.73 -15.57 9.07
C TYR A 9 36.19 -16.10 9.01
N GLN A 10 36.51 -17.07 8.15
CA GLN A 10 37.82 -17.74 8.15
C GLN A 10 38.85 -17.24 7.12
N ASN A 11 38.52 -16.24 6.28
CA ASN A 11 39.46 -15.73 5.27
C ASN A 11 39.92 -14.27 5.48
N VAL A 12 40.00 -13.81 6.72
CA VAL A 12 40.64 -12.52 7.02
C VAL A 12 42.14 -12.78 7.26
N ASN A 13 42.96 -12.37 6.30
CA ASN A 13 44.41 -12.43 6.35
C ASN A 13 44.98 -11.83 7.64
N LYS A 14 45.72 -12.66 8.36
CA LYS A 14 46.53 -12.23 9.52
C LYS A 14 47.69 -11.34 9.04
N GLY A 15 47.47 -10.03 8.95
CA GLY A 15 48.58 -9.13 8.61
C GLY A 15 48.23 -7.66 8.47
N GLU A 16 46.95 -7.29 8.47
CA GLU A 16 46.55 -5.89 8.29
C GLU A 16 46.15 -5.22 9.62
N ASN A 17 46.38 -3.91 9.65
CA ASN A 17 46.16 -3.05 10.82
C ASN A 17 44.68 -3.15 11.30
N PRO A 18 44.38 -3.31 12.59
CA PRO A 18 43.02 -3.43 13.10
C PRO A 18 42.08 -2.30 12.69
N ALA A 19 42.65 -1.11 12.42
CA ALA A 19 41.91 0.05 11.95
C ALA A 19 41.38 -0.11 10.49
N ASP A 20 42.20 -0.70 9.60
CA ASP A 20 41.85 -0.92 8.21
C ASP A 20 40.78 -2.00 8.07
N ASN A 21 40.86 -3.05 8.89
CA ASN A 21 39.84 -4.09 8.95
C ASN A 21 38.49 -3.56 9.45
N ALA A 22 38.51 -2.61 10.41
CA ALA A 22 37.27 -1.96 10.88
C ALA A 22 36.62 -1.09 9.79
N VAL A 23 37.42 -0.38 9.01
CA VAL A 23 36.93 0.45 7.89
C VAL A 23 36.30 -0.42 6.81
N VAL A 24 36.98 -1.48 6.38
CA VAL A 24 36.47 -2.43 5.36
C VAL A 24 35.20 -3.12 5.84
N TYR A 25 35.10 -3.49 7.11
CA TYR A 25 33.88 -4.09 7.70
C TYR A 25 32.70 -3.10 7.66
N VAL A 26 32.92 -1.83 7.99
CA VAL A 26 31.88 -0.78 7.95
C VAL A 26 31.43 -0.49 6.52
N GLU A 27 32.35 -0.44 5.56
CA GLU A 27 32.00 -0.27 4.15
C GLU A 27 31.20 -1.44 3.60
N ASN A 28 31.63 -2.67 3.83
CA ASN A 28 30.91 -3.88 3.41
C ASN A 28 29.53 -3.98 4.07
N LYS A 29 29.40 -3.57 5.33
CA LYS A 29 28.10 -3.51 6.01
C LYS A 29 27.18 -2.46 5.38
N LYS A 30 27.67 -1.26 5.06
CA LYS A 30 26.91 -0.20 4.38
C LYS A 30 26.47 -0.64 3.00
N GLU A 31 27.35 -1.27 2.21
CA GLU A 31 27.02 -1.77 0.87
C GLU A 31 25.91 -2.85 0.92
N ASN A 32 26.02 -3.80 1.84
CA ASN A 32 25.02 -4.85 2.02
C ASN A 32 23.64 -4.30 2.47
N VAL A 33 23.62 -3.32 3.38
CA VAL A 33 22.42 -2.64 3.83
C VAL A 33 21.76 -1.93 2.65
N THR A 34 22.52 -1.13 1.89
CA THR A 34 22.00 -0.41 0.71
C THR A 34 21.42 -1.35 -0.32
N LYS A 35 22.10 -2.47 -0.61
CA LYS A 35 21.63 -3.49 -1.57
C LYS A 35 20.35 -4.18 -1.12
N ASN A 36 20.23 -4.49 0.17
CA ASN A 36 19.03 -5.09 0.74
C ASN A 36 17.86 -4.10 0.72
N THR A 37 18.08 -2.84 1.05
CA THR A 37 17.07 -1.77 1.00
C THR A 37 16.56 -1.57 -0.41
N PHE A 38 17.45 -1.52 -1.41
CA PHE A 38 17.07 -1.43 -2.82
C PHE A 38 16.21 -2.63 -3.27
N ARG A 39 16.62 -3.86 -2.96
CA ARG A 39 15.88 -5.08 -3.28
C ARG A 39 14.48 -5.07 -2.65
N ASN A 40 14.37 -4.69 -1.39
CA ASN A 40 13.10 -4.57 -0.68
C ASN A 40 12.22 -3.46 -1.30
N GLY A 41 12.83 -2.36 -1.75
CA GLY A 41 12.15 -1.29 -2.46
C GLY A 41 11.54 -1.76 -3.80
N VAL A 42 12.30 -2.52 -4.59
CA VAL A 42 11.79 -3.10 -5.85
C VAL A 42 10.65 -4.08 -5.57
N LEU A 43 10.79 -4.96 -4.57
CA LEU A 43 9.72 -5.89 -4.17
C LEU A 43 8.48 -5.13 -3.69
N SER A 44 8.65 -4.07 -2.91
CA SER A 44 7.56 -3.21 -2.46
C SER A 44 6.86 -2.50 -3.63
N LEU A 45 7.62 -2.02 -4.62
CA LEU A 45 7.04 -1.41 -5.83
C LEU A 45 6.21 -2.42 -6.64
N ILE A 46 6.73 -3.64 -6.83
CA ILE A 46 5.98 -4.72 -7.49
C ILE A 46 4.72 -5.05 -6.68
N GLY A 47 4.84 -5.21 -5.36
CA GLY A 47 3.71 -5.45 -4.47
C GLY A 47 2.67 -4.34 -4.51
N ALA A 48 3.09 -3.07 -4.47
CA ALA A 48 2.21 -1.91 -4.62
C ALA A 48 1.53 -1.88 -5.98
N SER A 49 2.23 -2.25 -7.07
CA SER A 49 1.65 -2.37 -8.40
C SER A 49 0.55 -3.44 -8.45
N PHE A 50 0.77 -4.61 -7.86
CA PHE A 50 -0.25 -5.65 -7.74
C PHE A 50 -1.45 -5.17 -6.92
N MET A 51 -1.23 -4.53 -5.76
CA MET A 51 -2.32 -3.98 -4.95
C MET A 51 -3.13 -2.93 -5.72
N ASN A 52 -2.46 -2.09 -6.49
CA ASN A 52 -3.13 -1.07 -7.30
C ASN A 52 -3.88 -1.64 -8.52
N LEU A 53 -3.69 -2.91 -8.92
CA LEU A 53 -4.53 -3.59 -9.93
C LEU A 53 -5.98 -3.82 -9.44
N ILE A 54 -6.24 -3.74 -8.14
CA ILE A 54 -7.60 -3.82 -7.60
C ILE A 54 -8.42 -2.58 -8.03
N TYR A 55 -7.80 -1.41 -8.08
CA TYR A 55 -8.43 -0.16 -8.49
C TYR A 55 -9.04 -0.23 -9.90
N PRO A 56 -8.31 -0.59 -10.97
CA PRO A 56 -8.88 -0.69 -12.30
C PRO A 56 -9.95 -1.77 -12.44
N SER A 57 -9.93 -2.82 -11.63
CA SER A 57 -10.98 -3.82 -11.62
C SER A 57 -12.33 -3.24 -11.21
N ILE A 58 -12.34 -2.33 -10.22
CA ILE A 58 -13.55 -1.62 -9.77
C ILE A 58 -14.00 -0.60 -10.82
N PHE A 59 -13.08 0.14 -11.44
CA PHE A 59 -13.42 1.11 -12.48
C PHE A 59 -13.97 0.45 -13.74
N SER A 60 -13.50 -0.75 -14.10
CA SER A 60 -14.09 -1.51 -15.20
C SER A 60 -15.57 -1.85 -14.96
N LEU A 61 -16.00 -2.01 -13.69
CA LEU A 61 -17.41 -2.18 -13.34
C LEU A 61 -18.24 -1.00 -13.83
N CYS A 62 -17.75 0.24 -13.74
CA CYS A 62 -18.47 1.42 -14.19
C CYS A 62 -18.78 1.38 -15.68
N THR A 63 -17.98 0.69 -16.50
CA THR A 63 -18.25 0.44 -17.91
C THR A 63 -19.43 -0.53 -18.10
N PHE A 64 -19.62 -1.44 -17.15
CA PHE A 64 -20.60 -2.53 -17.23
C PHE A 64 -21.85 -2.31 -16.36
N VAL A 65 -21.96 -1.17 -15.66
CA VAL A 65 -23.11 -0.90 -14.77
C VAL A 65 -24.45 -0.86 -15.51
N VAL A 66 -24.46 -0.60 -16.82
CA VAL A 66 -25.67 -0.68 -17.64
C VAL A 66 -26.27 -2.09 -17.61
N TYR A 67 -25.43 -3.14 -17.59
CA TYR A 67 -25.90 -4.52 -17.46
C TYR A 67 -26.47 -4.80 -16.07
N GLN A 68 -25.89 -4.23 -15.02
CA GLN A 68 -26.42 -4.33 -13.65
C GLN A 68 -27.77 -3.62 -13.53
N THR A 69 -27.88 -2.41 -14.08
CA THR A 69 -29.15 -1.65 -14.11
C THR A 69 -30.21 -2.38 -14.93
N SER A 70 -29.82 -2.97 -16.09
CA SER A 70 -30.68 -3.82 -16.90
C SER A 70 -31.17 -5.05 -16.12
N TYR A 71 -30.30 -5.66 -15.31
CA TYR A 71 -30.69 -6.79 -14.45
C TYR A 71 -31.76 -6.37 -13.44
N ILE A 72 -31.58 -5.22 -12.77
CA ILE A 72 -32.58 -4.69 -11.82
C ILE A 72 -33.91 -4.43 -12.53
N LYS A 73 -33.88 -3.74 -13.68
CA LYS A 73 -35.06 -3.43 -14.46
C LYS A 73 -35.84 -4.69 -14.88
N ASN A 74 -35.12 -5.69 -15.41
CA ASN A 74 -35.72 -6.95 -15.86
C ASN A 74 -36.33 -7.79 -14.72
N ASN A 75 -35.90 -7.53 -13.48
CA ASN A 75 -36.43 -8.19 -12.28
C ASN A 75 -37.48 -7.33 -11.54
N GLY A 76 -38.05 -6.35 -12.19
CA GLY A 76 -39.16 -5.51 -11.67
C GLY A 76 -38.70 -4.33 -10.81
N GLY A 77 -37.40 -4.00 -10.80
CA GLY A 77 -36.92 -2.81 -10.10
C GLY A 77 -37.27 -1.51 -10.83
N ASN A 78 -37.61 -0.49 -10.06
CA ASN A 78 -37.90 0.85 -10.61
C ASN A 78 -36.60 1.63 -10.86
N VAL A 79 -35.99 1.42 -12.02
CA VAL A 79 -34.74 2.09 -12.43
C VAL A 79 -34.87 2.65 -13.84
N ASN A 80 -34.19 3.77 -14.08
CA ASN A 80 -34.00 4.39 -15.37
C ASN A 80 -32.52 4.32 -15.78
N ILE A 81 -32.24 4.42 -17.08
CA ILE A 81 -30.86 4.42 -17.59
C ILE A 81 -29.98 5.52 -16.93
N ASN A 82 -30.59 6.67 -16.64
CA ASN A 82 -29.91 7.79 -15.99
C ASN A 82 -29.35 7.43 -14.61
N HIS A 83 -29.89 6.41 -13.94
CA HIS A 83 -29.35 5.94 -12.66
C HIS A 83 -27.92 5.38 -12.79
N THR A 84 -27.55 4.87 -13.97
CA THR A 84 -26.19 4.38 -14.24
C THR A 84 -25.12 5.47 -14.04
N MET A 85 -25.48 6.73 -14.24
CA MET A 85 -24.54 7.85 -14.13
C MET A 85 -24.09 8.12 -12.69
N PHE A 86 -24.82 7.64 -11.69
CA PHE A 86 -24.49 7.87 -10.28
C PHE A 86 -23.44 6.91 -9.71
N TYR A 87 -23.18 5.77 -10.36
CA TYR A 87 -22.25 4.76 -9.84
C TYR A 87 -20.84 5.32 -9.68
N TYR A 88 -20.29 5.93 -10.71
CA TYR A 88 -18.95 6.49 -10.71
C TYR A 88 -18.76 7.66 -9.73
N PRO A 89 -19.61 8.70 -9.72
CA PRO A 89 -19.52 9.79 -8.75
C PRO A 89 -19.57 9.34 -7.29
N VAL A 90 -20.37 8.33 -6.96
CA VAL A 90 -20.46 7.79 -5.59
C VAL A 90 -19.13 7.16 -5.19
N ILE A 91 -18.50 6.37 -6.04
CA ILE A 91 -17.17 5.80 -5.78
C ILE A 91 -16.15 6.91 -5.48
N LEU A 92 -16.08 7.93 -6.35
CA LEU A 92 -15.13 9.03 -6.21
C LEU A 92 -15.37 9.86 -4.94
N LEU A 93 -16.63 10.11 -4.60
CA LEU A 93 -16.99 10.85 -3.38
C LEU A 93 -16.45 10.13 -2.14
N PHE A 94 -16.76 8.85 -1.99
CA PHE A 94 -16.31 8.08 -0.83
C PHE A 94 -14.80 7.84 -0.84
N GLN A 95 -14.19 7.62 -2.01
CA GLN A 95 -12.73 7.54 -2.15
C GLN A 95 -12.05 8.83 -1.67
N SER A 96 -12.57 10.00 -2.04
CA SER A 96 -11.99 11.29 -1.67
C SER A 96 -12.08 11.54 -0.17
N ILE A 97 -13.25 11.30 0.44
CA ILE A 97 -13.45 11.49 1.88
C ILE A 97 -12.56 10.53 2.68
N PHE A 98 -12.62 9.25 2.34
CA PHE A 98 -11.87 8.22 3.06
C PHE A 98 -10.38 8.20 2.71
N GLY A 99 -9.96 8.82 1.59
CA GLY A 99 -8.56 9.02 1.26
C GLY A 99 -7.80 9.85 2.30
N LEU A 100 -8.44 10.89 2.84
CA LEU A 100 -7.88 11.68 3.93
C LEU A 100 -7.75 10.85 5.21
N ILE A 101 -8.74 10.03 5.52
CA ILE A 101 -8.75 9.13 6.68
C ILE A 101 -7.68 8.04 6.51
N ALA A 102 -7.59 7.43 5.34
CA ALA A 102 -6.60 6.40 5.02
C ALA A 102 -5.17 6.95 5.14
N GLY A 103 -4.90 8.16 4.65
CA GLY A 103 -3.61 8.83 4.82
C GLY A 103 -3.23 9.09 6.29
N TYR A 104 -4.19 9.51 7.12
CA TYR A 104 -3.99 9.68 8.56
C TYR A 104 -3.71 8.34 9.26
N ILE A 105 -4.45 7.29 8.90
CA ILE A 105 -4.31 5.96 9.49
C ILE A 105 -2.99 5.31 9.07
N ASP A 106 -2.55 5.49 7.80
CA ASP A 106 -1.28 4.94 7.30
C ASP A 106 -0.06 5.41 8.10
N SER A 107 -0.12 6.63 8.63
CA SER A 107 0.94 7.15 9.50
C SER A 107 1.08 6.40 10.83
N ARG A 108 0.04 5.66 11.26
CA ARG A 108 -0.03 4.97 12.57
C ARG A 108 -0.13 3.45 12.46
N LEU A 109 -0.73 2.93 11.41
CA LEU A 109 -0.90 1.50 11.17
C LEU A 109 0.12 1.00 10.14
N HIS A 110 0.41 -0.29 10.21
CA HIS A 110 1.19 -0.95 9.17
C HIS A 110 0.40 -0.98 7.85
N VAL A 111 1.08 -0.72 6.73
CA VAL A 111 0.53 -0.78 5.37
C VAL A 111 -0.24 -2.08 5.09
N HIS A 112 0.19 -3.20 5.67
CA HIS A 112 -0.49 -4.49 5.52
C HIS A 112 -1.90 -4.51 6.08
N TRP A 113 -2.14 -3.86 7.23
CA TRP A 113 -3.48 -3.78 7.84
C TRP A 113 -4.43 -2.92 7.04
N SER A 114 -3.94 -1.81 6.49
CA SER A 114 -4.73 -0.94 5.62
C SER A 114 -5.13 -1.69 4.34
N ASN A 115 -4.16 -2.36 3.69
CA ASN A 115 -4.41 -3.15 2.49
C ASN A 115 -5.35 -4.34 2.76
N LEU A 116 -5.24 -5.01 3.91
CA LEU A 116 -6.13 -6.09 4.32
C LEU A 116 -7.57 -5.58 4.48
N LEU A 117 -7.75 -4.46 5.20
CA LEU A 117 -9.05 -3.83 5.38
C LEU A 117 -9.67 -3.43 4.03
N GLY A 118 -8.89 -2.75 3.18
CA GLY A 118 -9.36 -2.33 1.86
C GLY A 118 -9.77 -3.53 0.99
N SER A 119 -8.98 -4.59 0.95
CA SER A 119 -9.29 -5.79 0.16
C SER A 119 -10.50 -6.56 0.68
N ALA A 120 -10.68 -6.63 2.00
CA ALA A 120 -11.89 -7.20 2.60
C ALA A 120 -13.14 -6.40 2.21
N LEU A 121 -13.04 -5.06 2.18
CA LEU A 121 -14.12 -4.18 1.74
C LEU A 121 -14.44 -4.36 0.25
N VAL A 122 -13.44 -4.59 -0.63
CA VAL A 122 -13.70 -4.90 -2.06
C VAL A 122 -14.55 -6.18 -2.18
N ILE A 123 -14.15 -7.24 -1.47
CA ILE A 123 -14.88 -8.51 -1.50
C ILE A 123 -16.31 -8.32 -0.97
N LEU A 124 -16.48 -7.59 0.14
CA LEU A 124 -17.78 -7.27 0.70
C LEU A 124 -18.64 -6.47 -0.28
N GLY A 125 -18.10 -5.41 -0.89
CA GLY A 125 -18.78 -4.62 -1.91
C GLY A 125 -19.21 -5.47 -3.10
N SER A 126 -18.32 -6.34 -3.61
CA SER A 126 -18.62 -7.26 -4.70
C SER A 126 -19.74 -8.24 -4.34
N LEU A 127 -19.73 -8.77 -3.11
CA LEU A 127 -20.76 -9.68 -2.63
C LEU A 127 -22.13 -8.99 -2.52
N ILE A 128 -22.16 -7.75 -1.98
CA ILE A 128 -23.37 -6.95 -1.91
C ILE A 128 -23.93 -6.67 -3.32
N LEU A 129 -23.07 -6.27 -4.25
CA LEU A 129 -23.46 -6.01 -5.63
C LEU A 129 -23.96 -7.29 -6.34
N TYR A 130 -23.31 -8.43 -6.08
CA TYR A 130 -23.72 -9.73 -6.61
C TYR A 130 -25.14 -10.13 -6.13
N LEU A 131 -25.44 -9.89 -4.86
CA LEU A 131 -26.75 -10.21 -4.27
C LEU A 131 -27.79 -9.15 -4.54
N SER A 132 -27.39 -7.97 -5.01
CA SER A 132 -28.28 -6.84 -5.19
C SER A 132 -29.39 -7.09 -6.23
N LYS A 133 -30.56 -6.54 -5.89
CA LYS A 133 -31.75 -6.47 -6.75
C LYS A 133 -32.36 -5.07 -6.76
N SER A 134 -31.71 -4.10 -6.13
CA SER A 134 -32.22 -2.74 -5.98
C SER A 134 -31.10 -1.73 -6.19
N PHE A 135 -31.43 -0.61 -6.84
CA PHE A 135 -30.51 0.49 -7.06
C PHE A 135 -29.90 1.05 -5.76
N ALA A 136 -30.70 1.13 -4.69
CA ALA A 136 -30.20 1.61 -3.40
C ALA A 136 -29.11 0.71 -2.81
N VAL A 137 -29.23 -0.61 -2.96
CA VAL A 137 -28.22 -1.58 -2.51
C VAL A 137 -26.95 -1.47 -3.37
N ASP A 138 -27.11 -1.23 -4.68
CA ASP A 138 -25.96 -0.97 -5.56
C ASP A 138 -25.20 0.29 -5.13
N MET A 139 -25.90 1.37 -4.76
CA MET A 139 -25.25 2.60 -4.28
C MET A 139 -24.43 2.36 -3.00
N ILE A 140 -24.94 1.53 -2.08
CA ILE A 140 -24.18 1.13 -0.88
C ILE A 140 -22.91 0.37 -1.29
N SER A 141 -23.03 -0.55 -2.25
CA SER A 141 -21.87 -1.28 -2.76
C SER A 141 -20.82 -0.33 -3.38
N MET A 142 -21.25 0.67 -4.16
CA MET A 142 -20.35 1.66 -4.76
C MET A 142 -19.67 2.54 -3.71
N ALA A 143 -20.37 2.91 -2.64
CA ALA A 143 -19.78 3.62 -1.51
C ALA A 143 -18.69 2.77 -0.83
N ILE A 144 -18.95 1.47 -0.60
CA ILE A 144 -17.96 0.54 -0.04
C ILE A 144 -16.75 0.40 -0.96
N TYR A 145 -16.93 0.34 -2.27
CA TYR A 145 -15.83 0.34 -3.23
C TYR A 145 -14.98 1.61 -3.14
N GLY A 146 -15.60 2.78 -3.03
CA GLY A 146 -14.88 4.04 -2.84
C GLY A 146 -14.00 4.03 -1.58
N ILE A 147 -14.55 3.55 -0.45
CA ILE A 147 -13.81 3.39 0.81
C ILE A 147 -12.65 2.41 0.62
N SER A 148 -12.89 1.26 -0.01
CA SER A 148 -11.88 0.21 -0.18
C SER A 148 -10.68 0.68 -1.01
N ILE A 149 -10.93 1.42 -2.09
CA ILE A 149 -9.88 1.99 -2.94
C ILE A 149 -8.97 2.92 -2.13
N ALA A 150 -9.55 3.76 -1.28
CA ALA A 150 -8.79 4.68 -0.44
C ALA A 150 -7.80 3.93 0.48
N PHE A 151 -8.23 2.81 1.08
CA PHE A 151 -7.40 2.01 1.97
C PHE A 151 -6.37 1.12 1.28
N ILE A 152 -6.47 0.91 -0.04
CA ILE A 152 -5.50 0.14 -0.83
C ILE A 152 -4.52 1.07 -1.53
N MET A 153 -5.01 2.01 -2.32
CA MET A 153 -4.22 2.81 -3.23
C MET A 153 -3.20 3.69 -2.51
N PHE A 154 -3.65 4.48 -1.53
CA PHE A 154 -2.78 5.44 -0.87
C PHE A 154 -1.67 4.76 -0.04
N PRO A 155 -1.95 3.81 0.87
CA PRO A 155 -0.90 3.19 1.66
C PRO A 155 0.10 2.39 0.83
N ALA A 156 -0.37 1.63 -0.17
CA ALA A 156 0.52 0.84 -1.02
C ALA A 156 1.47 1.73 -1.83
N THR A 157 0.96 2.81 -2.42
CA THR A 157 1.75 3.76 -3.21
C THR A 157 2.73 4.53 -2.33
N THR A 158 2.27 5.05 -1.19
CA THR A 158 3.10 5.80 -0.25
C THR A 158 4.25 4.95 0.29
N ASN A 159 3.99 3.69 0.62
CA ASN A 159 5.03 2.76 1.09
C ASN A 159 6.11 2.52 0.02
N ALA A 160 5.74 2.32 -1.25
CA ALA A 160 6.69 2.19 -2.35
C ALA A 160 7.51 3.48 -2.56
N CYS A 161 6.88 4.65 -2.47
CA CYS A 161 7.54 5.95 -2.60
C CYS A 161 8.59 6.21 -1.51
N LYS A 162 8.36 5.72 -0.28
CA LYS A 162 9.33 5.85 0.83
C LYS A 162 10.69 5.22 0.53
N TYR A 163 10.73 4.12 -0.23
CA TYR A 163 11.98 3.49 -0.67
C TYR A 163 12.73 4.30 -1.73
N PHE A 164 12.03 5.13 -2.51
CA PHE A 164 12.58 5.84 -3.67
C PHE A 164 12.28 7.33 -3.63
N MET A 165 12.53 7.99 -2.49
CA MET A 165 12.20 9.40 -2.27
C MET A 165 12.78 10.35 -3.33
N LYS A 166 13.94 10.02 -3.93
CA LYS A 166 14.54 10.82 -5.03
C LYS A 166 13.83 10.65 -6.37
N HIS A 167 13.01 9.62 -6.52
CA HIS A 167 12.37 9.22 -7.80
C HIS A 167 10.85 9.02 -7.67
N ILE A 168 10.21 9.76 -6.76
CA ILE A 168 8.76 9.65 -6.47
C ILE A 168 7.91 9.75 -7.75
N GLY A 169 8.24 10.66 -8.65
CA GLY A 169 7.53 10.82 -9.93
C GLY A 169 7.62 9.58 -10.82
N LEU A 170 8.78 8.93 -10.88
CA LEU A 170 8.96 7.68 -11.63
C LEU A 170 8.12 6.54 -11.02
N ILE A 171 8.14 6.39 -9.70
CA ILE A 171 7.38 5.35 -8.99
C ILE A 171 5.87 5.52 -9.21
N ASN A 172 5.36 6.74 -9.05
CA ASN A 172 3.95 7.05 -9.35
C ASN A 172 3.63 6.77 -10.83
N GLY A 173 4.49 7.16 -11.77
CA GLY A 173 4.30 6.90 -13.19
C GLY A 173 4.21 5.41 -13.52
N ILE A 174 5.03 4.56 -12.88
CA ILE A 174 4.97 3.09 -13.03
C ILE A 174 3.62 2.57 -12.50
N ILE A 175 3.20 2.98 -11.31
CA ILE A 175 1.94 2.55 -10.70
C ILE A 175 0.75 2.97 -11.55
N GLU A 176 0.70 4.23 -12.01
CA GLU A 176 -0.36 4.73 -12.89
C GLU A 176 -0.41 4.00 -14.24
N THR A 177 0.75 3.61 -14.77
CA THR A 177 0.82 2.78 -15.98
C THR A 177 0.18 1.41 -15.75
N VAL A 178 0.45 0.78 -14.62
CA VAL A 178 -0.15 -0.52 -14.24
C VAL A 178 -1.67 -0.38 -14.06
N ILE A 179 -2.15 0.70 -13.44
CA ILE A 179 -3.58 1.00 -13.29
C ILE A 179 -4.24 1.12 -14.67
N SER A 180 -3.65 1.87 -15.57
CA SER A 180 -4.19 2.11 -16.91
C SER A 180 -4.26 0.82 -17.76
N LEU A 181 -3.18 0.03 -17.75
CA LEU A 181 -3.15 -1.29 -18.41
C LEU A 181 -4.16 -2.26 -17.78
N GLY A 182 -4.27 -2.25 -16.46
CA GLY A 182 -5.24 -3.05 -15.70
C GLY A 182 -6.67 -2.72 -16.09
N SER A 183 -7.02 -1.45 -16.26
CA SER A 183 -8.37 -1.03 -16.71
C SER A 183 -8.72 -1.61 -18.07
N THR A 184 -7.79 -1.56 -19.02
CA THR A 184 -7.98 -2.15 -20.35
C THR A 184 -8.16 -3.67 -20.28
N PHE A 185 -7.35 -4.33 -19.45
CA PHE A 185 -7.41 -5.78 -19.26
C PHE A 185 -8.76 -6.23 -18.65
N PHE A 186 -9.21 -5.58 -17.58
CA PHE A 186 -10.49 -5.91 -16.96
C PHE A 186 -11.69 -5.54 -17.84
N ALA A 187 -11.61 -4.45 -18.62
CA ALA A 187 -12.63 -4.11 -19.60
C ALA A 187 -12.74 -5.19 -20.69
N PHE A 188 -11.62 -5.67 -21.21
CA PHE A 188 -11.61 -6.74 -22.19
C PHE A 188 -12.20 -8.06 -21.65
N ILE A 189 -11.81 -8.46 -20.43
CA ILE A 189 -12.42 -9.63 -19.79
C ILE A 189 -13.92 -9.45 -19.61
N GLY A 190 -14.35 -8.28 -19.12
CA GLY A 190 -15.77 -7.99 -18.90
C GLY A 190 -16.57 -8.06 -20.18
N GLU A 191 -16.09 -7.50 -21.28
CA GLU A 191 -16.75 -7.59 -22.59
C GLU A 191 -16.92 -9.04 -23.04
N LYS A 192 -15.86 -9.85 -22.93
CA LYS A 192 -15.89 -11.27 -23.33
C LYS A 192 -16.80 -12.13 -22.45
N VAL A 193 -16.93 -11.79 -21.17
CA VAL A 193 -17.76 -12.56 -20.22
C VAL A 193 -19.24 -12.13 -20.33
N ILE A 194 -19.52 -10.82 -20.40
CA ILE A 194 -20.89 -10.31 -20.31
C ILE A 194 -21.58 -10.36 -21.68
N ASN A 195 -20.94 -9.84 -22.71
CA ASN A 195 -21.55 -9.70 -24.05
C ASN A 195 -20.56 -10.05 -25.16
N PRO A 196 -20.14 -11.34 -25.28
CA PRO A 196 -19.19 -11.78 -26.30
C PRO A 196 -19.68 -11.57 -27.73
N ASP A 197 -21.01 -11.69 -27.93
CA ASP A 197 -21.65 -11.60 -29.24
C ASP A 197 -22.02 -10.16 -29.63
N LYS A 198 -21.65 -9.17 -28.79
CA LYS A 198 -21.93 -7.73 -29.00
C LYS A 198 -23.42 -7.44 -29.31
N ILE A 199 -24.32 -8.14 -28.64
CA ILE A 199 -25.76 -7.95 -28.81
C ILE A 199 -26.12 -6.51 -28.36
N PRO A 200 -26.82 -5.72 -29.19
CA PRO A 200 -27.16 -4.35 -28.86
C PRO A 200 -28.21 -4.29 -27.74
N SER A 201 -28.27 -3.13 -27.07
CA SER A 201 -29.35 -2.81 -26.15
C SER A 201 -30.68 -2.67 -26.90
N ARG A 202 -31.79 -2.72 -26.16
CA ARG A 202 -33.13 -2.45 -26.74
C ARG A 202 -33.22 -1.01 -27.23
N GLU A 203 -33.88 -0.80 -28.38
CA GLU A 203 -33.99 0.53 -28.95
C GLU A 203 -34.83 1.49 -28.10
N ASP A 204 -35.87 0.96 -27.42
CA ASP A 204 -36.83 1.78 -26.67
C ASP A 204 -36.31 2.34 -25.34
N ASP A 205 -35.40 1.64 -24.65
CA ASP A 205 -34.99 1.99 -23.30
C ASP A 205 -33.51 1.84 -22.99
N PHE A 206 -32.70 1.44 -23.98
CA PHE A 206 -31.27 1.19 -23.89
C PHE A 206 -30.86 0.09 -22.88
N PHE A 207 -31.82 -0.68 -22.36
CA PHE A 207 -31.55 -1.80 -21.47
C PHE A 207 -31.27 -3.09 -22.26
N TYR A 208 -30.44 -3.94 -21.66
CA TYR A 208 -30.11 -5.27 -22.21
C TYR A 208 -31.15 -6.32 -21.78
N VAL A 209 -31.29 -7.37 -22.60
CA VAL A 209 -32.11 -8.53 -22.25
C VAL A 209 -31.57 -9.24 -21.01
N ASN A 210 -32.45 -9.91 -20.26
CA ASN A 210 -32.12 -10.50 -18.96
C ASN A 210 -31.01 -11.57 -19.04
N GLU A 211 -30.93 -12.31 -20.14
CA GLU A 211 -29.90 -13.34 -20.36
C GLU A 211 -28.48 -12.74 -20.38
N ILE A 212 -28.31 -11.57 -21.02
CA ILE A 212 -27.05 -10.83 -21.05
C ILE A 212 -26.81 -10.17 -19.70
N ALA A 213 -27.82 -9.50 -19.16
CA ALA A 213 -27.72 -8.77 -17.89
C ALA A 213 -27.31 -9.69 -16.71
N LYS A 214 -27.79 -10.94 -16.69
CA LYS A 214 -27.37 -11.94 -15.69
C LYS A 214 -25.89 -12.30 -15.75
N LYS A 215 -25.25 -12.22 -16.92
CA LYS A 215 -23.81 -12.52 -17.07
C LYS A 215 -22.93 -11.53 -16.30
N MET A 216 -23.45 -10.34 -15.96
CA MET A 216 -22.78 -9.40 -15.06
C MET A 216 -22.44 -10.05 -13.70
N LYS A 217 -23.32 -10.91 -13.17
CA LYS A 217 -23.05 -11.63 -11.93
C LYS A 217 -21.89 -12.62 -12.06
N THR A 218 -21.76 -13.28 -13.20
CA THR A 218 -20.61 -14.15 -13.50
C THR A 218 -19.30 -13.34 -13.56
N PHE A 219 -19.36 -12.16 -14.18
CA PHE A 219 -18.20 -11.26 -14.21
C PHE A 219 -17.79 -10.81 -12.79
N LEU A 220 -18.74 -10.48 -11.92
CA LEU A 220 -18.46 -10.13 -10.53
C LEU A 220 -17.77 -11.26 -9.76
N LEU A 221 -18.15 -12.54 -9.97
CA LEU A 221 -17.49 -13.69 -9.36
C LEU A 221 -16.05 -13.84 -9.85
N ILE A 222 -15.82 -13.69 -11.16
CA ILE A 222 -14.47 -13.73 -11.74
C ILE A 222 -13.62 -12.60 -11.16
N GLN A 223 -14.17 -11.39 -11.09
CA GLN A 223 -13.50 -10.23 -10.50
C GLN A 223 -13.13 -10.47 -9.04
N MET A 224 -14.05 -11.01 -8.21
CA MET A 224 -13.75 -11.36 -6.81
C MET A 224 -12.57 -12.33 -6.72
N GLY A 225 -12.54 -13.38 -7.56
CA GLY A 225 -11.43 -14.33 -7.62
C GLY A 225 -10.10 -13.68 -8.02
N CYS A 226 -10.12 -12.82 -9.03
CA CYS A 226 -8.94 -12.07 -9.47
C CYS A 226 -8.42 -11.13 -8.37
N VAL A 227 -9.32 -10.37 -7.72
CA VAL A 227 -8.98 -9.48 -6.61
C VAL A 227 -8.35 -10.23 -5.45
N ALA A 228 -8.92 -11.38 -5.07
CA ALA A 228 -8.36 -12.21 -3.99
C ALA A 228 -6.94 -12.72 -4.35
N GLY A 229 -6.73 -13.18 -5.58
CA GLY A 229 -5.42 -13.63 -6.05
C GLY A 229 -4.38 -12.51 -6.06
N VAL A 230 -4.74 -11.36 -6.63
CA VAL A 230 -3.89 -10.15 -6.69
C VAL A 230 -3.55 -9.66 -5.28
N PHE A 231 -4.52 -9.68 -4.36
CA PHE A 231 -4.31 -9.29 -2.96
C PHE A 231 -3.28 -10.19 -2.28
N ILE A 232 -3.41 -11.50 -2.40
CA ILE A 232 -2.46 -12.46 -1.80
C ILE A 232 -1.05 -12.19 -2.30
N ILE A 233 -0.86 -12.07 -3.62
CA ILE A 233 0.46 -11.76 -4.22
C ILE A 233 0.98 -10.41 -3.72
N GLY A 234 0.15 -9.38 -3.77
CA GLY A 234 0.52 -8.03 -3.35
C GLY A 234 0.91 -7.95 -1.88
N LEU A 235 0.22 -8.69 -1.00
CA LEU A 235 0.51 -8.74 0.43
C LEU A 235 1.91 -9.32 0.71
N PHE A 236 2.29 -10.41 0.03
CA PHE A 236 3.60 -11.03 0.20
C PHE A 236 4.75 -10.20 -0.35
N LEU A 237 4.51 -9.46 -1.44
CA LEU A 237 5.54 -8.67 -2.10
C LEU A 237 5.70 -7.26 -1.49
N ASN A 238 4.65 -6.68 -0.92
CA ASN A 238 4.68 -5.33 -0.38
C ASN A 238 5.41 -5.30 0.97
N LYS A 239 6.74 -5.17 0.92
CA LYS A 239 7.59 -5.04 2.11
C LYS A 239 7.37 -3.68 2.76
N LYS A 240 7.22 -3.66 4.11
CA LYS A 240 7.15 -2.41 4.86
C LYS A 240 8.49 -1.68 4.79
N TYR A 241 8.45 -0.37 4.52
CA TYR A 241 9.60 0.49 4.72
C TYR A 241 9.83 0.70 6.22
N GLU A 242 11.01 0.33 6.70
CA GLU A 242 11.46 0.63 8.05
C GLU A 242 12.46 1.78 7.93
N GLU A 243 12.13 2.93 8.51
CA GLU A 243 13.11 3.99 8.69
C GLU A 243 14.20 3.44 9.60
N GLU A 244 15.41 3.26 9.07
CA GLU A 244 16.58 3.04 9.92
C GLU A 244 16.76 4.30 10.77
N ASP A 245 16.66 4.14 12.10
CA ASP A 245 16.83 5.18 13.11
C ASP A 245 18.29 5.71 13.15
N GLU A 246 18.86 6.07 11.99
CA GLU A 246 20.21 6.68 11.95
C GLU A 246 20.23 8.04 12.70
N GLY A 247 19.11 8.75 12.75
CA GLY A 247 18.99 10.03 13.45
C GLY A 247 18.93 9.93 14.96
N LYS A 248 18.34 8.85 15.51
CA LYS A 248 18.24 8.70 16.98
C LYS A 248 19.54 8.21 17.61
N THR A 249 20.31 7.38 16.88
CA THR A 249 21.58 6.86 17.39
C THR A 249 22.64 7.95 17.53
N GLU A 250 22.68 8.98 16.66
CA GLU A 250 23.59 10.12 16.81
C GLU A 250 23.12 11.12 17.87
N GLN A 251 21.81 11.36 17.96
CA GLN A 251 21.27 12.26 18.99
C GLN A 251 21.39 11.68 20.40
N ASP A 252 21.14 10.37 20.59
CA ASP A 252 21.34 9.68 21.85
C ASP A 252 22.84 9.54 22.22
N LYS A 253 23.75 9.31 21.24
CA LYS A 253 25.20 9.33 21.48
C LYS A 253 25.68 10.73 21.87
N ASN A 254 25.19 11.77 21.23
CA ASN A 254 25.58 13.16 21.56
C ASN A 254 25.01 13.58 22.92
N LEU A 255 23.77 13.20 23.27
CA LEU A 255 23.20 13.42 24.61
C LEU A 255 23.95 12.64 25.70
N THR A 256 24.32 11.38 25.44
CA THR A 256 25.07 10.57 26.41
C THR A 256 26.50 11.05 26.57
N THR A 257 27.13 11.55 25.50
CA THR A 257 28.49 12.13 25.55
C THR A 257 28.50 13.49 26.24
N SER A 258 27.48 14.32 26.03
CA SER A 258 27.32 15.63 26.73
C SER A 258 27.09 15.42 28.21
N ASN A 259 26.18 14.53 28.62
CA ASN A 259 25.90 14.25 30.03
C ASN A 259 27.10 13.63 30.77
N ASN A 260 27.93 12.81 30.06
CA ASN A 260 29.14 12.24 30.69
C ASN A 260 30.28 13.27 30.86
N ASN A 261 30.34 14.29 30.00
CA ASN A 261 31.32 15.36 30.13
C ASN A 261 30.94 16.37 31.24
N ASP A 262 29.65 16.70 31.39
CA ASP A 262 29.17 17.58 32.44
C ASP A 262 29.31 16.93 33.83
N THR A 263 29.01 15.64 33.98
CA THR A 263 29.19 14.92 35.25
C THR A 263 30.66 14.74 35.64
N LYS A 264 31.60 14.65 34.67
CA LYS A 264 33.04 14.63 34.95
C LYS A 264 33.56 15.99 35.36
N ASN A 265 33.10 17.08 34.74
CA ASN A 265 33.49 18.44 35.09
C ASN A 265 32.98 18.81 36.50
N ASP A 266 31.74 18.51 36.84
CA ASP A 266 31.18 18.77 38.15
C ASP A 266 31.93 18.04 39.28
N LYS A 267 32.33 16.77 39.07
CA LYS A 267 33.11 16.02 40.03
C LYS A 267 34.52 16.60 40.21
N ASN A 268 35.14 17.14 39.16
CA ASN A 268 36.47 17.76 39.26
C ASN A 268 36.38 19.15 39.93
N VAL A 269 35.34 19.93 39.66
CA VAL A 269 35.10 21.21 40.32
C VAL A 269 34.83 21.02 41.84
N ALA A 270 33.98 20.04 42.18
CA ALA A 270 33.69 19.71 43.58
C ALA A 270 34.94 19.23 44.33
N LYS A 271 35.84 18.47 43.69
CA LYS A 271 37.08 17.99 44.27
C LYS A 271 38.10 19.12 44.51
N ASN A 272 38.14 20.10 43.64
CA ASN A 272 39.01 21.26 43.76
C ASN A 272 38.51 22.23 44.88
N ILE A 273 37.23 22.44 44.97
CA ILE A 273 36.62 23.26 46.04
C ILE A 273 36.86 22.63 47.42
N ARG A 274 36.78 21.29 47.49
CA ARG A 274 37.06 20.55 48.76
C ARG A 274 38.53 20.65 49.14
N LYS A 275 39.47 20.62 48.20
CA LYS A 275 40.91 20.83 48.46
C LYS A 275 41.23 22.25 48.94
N GLU A 276 40.57 23.27 48.39
CA GLU A 276 40.79 24.66 48.84
C GLU A 276 40.21 24.92 50.23
N LYS A 277 39.05 24.35 50.58
CA LYS A 277 38.46 24.44 51.92
C LYS A 277 39.39 23.74 52.96
N LEU A 278 39.98 22.60 52.64
CA LEU A 278 40.91 21.93 53.51
C LEU A 278 42.23 22.75 53.73
N LYS A 279 42.75 23.39 52.66
CA LYS A 279 43.93 24.29 52.80
C LYS A 279 43.65 25.55 53.63
N LYS A 280 42.42 26.07 53.63
CA LYS A 280 42.01 27.21 54.44
C LYS A 280 41.76 26.81 55.92
N ALA A 281 41.42 25.59 56.23
CA ALA A 281 41.19 25.09 57.57
C ALA A 281 42.50 24.67 58.31
N LEU A 282 43.60 24.52 57.54
CA LEU A 282 44.93 24.13 58.05
C LEU A 282 45.91 25.32 58.19
N LYS A 283 45.44 26.55 57.96
CA LYS A 283 46.11 27.80 58.31
C LYS A 283 45.42 28.47 59.48
#